data_172c95f8141fdb45013cc5c670a9a4a5
#
_entry.id   172c95f8141fdb45013cc5c670a9a4a5
#
_cell.length_a   1.000
_cell.length_b   1.000
_cell.length_c   1.000
_cell.angle_alpha   90.00
_cell.angle_beta   90.00
_cell.angle_gamma   90.00
#
_symmetry.space_group_name_H-M   'P 1'
#
loop_
_entity.id
_entity.type
_entity.pdbx_description
1 polymer ?
#
loop_
_entity_poly.entity_id
_entity_poly.type
_entity_poly.pdbx_seq_one_letter_code
_entity_poly.pdbx_strand_id
1 'polypeptide(L)'
;FEMYLIEKPMAENAIDTGFRTIICGAINDFAQNPDEIEDMYKFYNSLSPLLSFEIGFHAEYTTSLDIMKKISTASHNLKAPVFTHCAETENEVNGCIERHSKTPVELFDSLGLFDYGGGIFHGVHLTDKDIEILKDKNVLTVTNPAANCKLSSGVADVCKLLENNVPVALGTDGPGGNNALDMFREMYLVTAL
;
A
#
# COMPACT_ATOMS: atom_id res chain seq x y z
N PHE A 1 -2.85 -2.23 10.37
CA PHE A 1 -2.25 -1.33 9.38
C PHE A 1 -3.38 -0.51 8.74
N GLU A 2 -3.26 0.81 8.76
CA GLU A 2 -4.31 1.72 8.30
C GLU A 2 -3.72 2.74 7.32
N MET A 3 -4.25 2.80 6.10
CA MET A 3 -3.93 3.86 5.13
C MET A 3 -5.20 4.69 4.89
N TYR A 4 -5.22 5.91 5.41
CA TYR A 4 -6.32 6.86 5.22
C TYR A 4 -5.84 8.32 5.33
N LEU A 5 -6.75 9.28 5.09
CA LEU A 5 -6.43 10.71 5.02
C LEU A 5 -6.50 11.45 6.37
N ILE A 6 -6.70 10.76 7.49
CA ILE A 6 -6.98 11.36 8.79
C ILE A 6 -6.08 10.82 9.91
N GLU A 7 -4.77 10.94 9.75
CA GLU A 7 -3.78 10.34 10.65
C GLU A 7 -3.96 10.73 12.11
N LYS A 8 -4.25 12.01 12.38
CA LYS A 8 -4.36 12.49 13.76
C LYS A 8 -5.48 11.79 14.54
N PRO A 9 -6.74 11.72 14.06
CA PRO A 9 -7.79 10.96 14.74
C PRO A 9 -7.47 9.47 14.87
N MET A 10 -6.80 8.87 13.88
CA MET A 10 -6.39 7.46 13.96
C MET A 10 -5.34 7.26 15.07
N ALA A 11 -4.35 8.14 15.17
CA ALA A 11 -3.32 8.10 16.20
C ALA A 11 -3.92 8.26 17.59
N GLU A 12 -4.78 9.25 17.79
CA GLU A 12 -5.48 9.50 19.07
C GLU A 12 -6.31 8.27 19.48
N ASN A 13 -7.11 7.71 18.57
CA ASN A 13 -7.92 6.52 18.84
C ASN A 13 -7.07 5.29 19.17
N ALA A 14 -5.97 5.06 18.45
CA ALA A 14 -5.07 3.94 18.71
C ALA A 14 -4.47 4.01 20.11
N ILE A 15 -4.04 5.20 20.54
CA ILE A 15 -3.46 5.44 21.86
C ILE A 15 -4.52 5.28 22.96
N ASP A 16 -5.68 5.92 22.79
CA ASP A 16 -6.76 5.92 23.80
C ASP A 16 -7.36 4.53 24.02
N THR A 17 -7.45 3.73 22.97
CA THR A 17 -7.97 2.36 23.05
C THR A 17 -6.91 1.32 23.41
N GLY A 18 -5.63 1.71 23.43
CA GLY A 18 -4.51 0.77 23.65
C GLY A 18 -4.29 -0.21 22.49
N PHE A 19 -4.76 0.12 21.28
CA PHE A 19 -4.68 -0.74 20.11
C PHE A 19 -3.39 -0.47 19.33
N ARG A 20 -2.56 -1.50 19.15
CA ARG A 20 -1.32 -1.36 18.35
C ARG A 20 -1.65 -1.11 16.89
N THR A 21 -1.22 0.04 16.37
CA THR A 21 -1.57 0.50 15.03
C THR A 21 -0.34 0.97 14.26
N ILE A 22 -0.27 0.61 12.98
CA ILE A 22 0.63 1.23 12.00
C ILE A 22 -0.24 2.13 11.13
N ILE A 23 0.02 3.42 11.16
CA ILE A 23 -0.62 4.41 10.30
C ILE A 23 0.27 4.62 9.08
N CYS A 24 -0.33 4.67 7.91
CA CYS A 24 0.36 4.94 6.67
C CYS A 24 -0.18 6.22 6.03
N GLY A 25 0.70 7.05 5.52
CA GLY A 25 0.29 8.21 4.72
C GLY A 25 -0.45 7.76 3.44
N ALA A 26 -1.42 8.56 3.00
CA ALA A 26 -2.15 8.33 1.75
C ALA A 26 -2.03 9.55 0.81
N ILE A 27 -0.81 10.07 0.69
CA ILE A 27 -0.49 11.28 -0.05
C ILE A 27 -0.95 11.15 -1.50
N ASN A 28 -1.52 12.22 -2.02
CA ASN A 28 -1.97 12.30 -3.41
C ASN A 28 -2.06 13.77 -3.85
N ASP A 29 -2.41 14.02 -5.11
CA ASP A 29 -2.49 15.38 -5.67
C ASP A 29 -3.57 16.27 -5.03
N PHE A 30 -4.49 15.69 -4.26
CA PHE A 30 -5.65 16.38 -3.72
C PHE A 30 -5.61 16.53 -2.20
N ALA A 31 -4.80 15.73 -1.51
CA ALA A 31 -4.76 15.68 -0.05
C ALA A 31 -3.36 15.32 0.45
N GLN A 32 -3.05 15.85 1.63
CA GLN A 32 -1.76 15.73 2.31
C GLN A 32 -0.61 16.43 1.56
N ASN A 33 0.29 17.02 2.32
CA ASN A 33 1.43 17.74 1.77
C ASN A 33 2.67 16.85 1.73
N PRO A 34 3.23 16.53 0.55
CA PRO A 34 4.42 15.70 0.45
C PRO A 34 5.66 16.32 1.12
N ASP A 35 5.70 17.63 1.32
CA ASP A 35 6.82 18.31 1.97
C ASP A 35 6.83 18.12 3.50
N GLU A 36 5.75 17.59 4.09
CA GLU A 36 5.62 17.32 5.54
C GLU A 36 5.90 15.85 5.91
N ILE A 37 6.19 14.98 4.94
CA ILE A 37 6.36 13.52 5.16
C ILE A 37 7.37 13.22 6.26
N GLU A 38 8.55 13.84 6.20
CA GLU A 38 9.62 13.55 7.16
C GLU A 38 9.26 14.00 8.58
N ASP A 39 8.57 15.12 8.69
CA ASP A 39 8.11 15.64 9.99
C ASP A 39 6.97 14.77 10.54
N MET A 40 6.03 14.35 9.70
CA MET A 40 4.98 13.40 10.08
C MET A 40 5.57 12.06 10.55
N TYR A 41 6.53 11.52 9.81
CA TYR A 41 7.21 10.28 10.17
C TYR A 41 7.87 10.37 11.57
N LYS A 42 8.63 11.43 11.82
CA LYS A 42 9.29 11.66 13.13
C LYS A 42 8.26 11.89 14.24
N PHE A 43 7.24 12.70 13.96
CA PHE A 43 6.21 13.08 14.95
C PHE A 43 5.40 11.85 15.40
N TYR A 44 4.75 11.15 14.49
CA TYR A 44 3.88 10.01 14.87
C TYR A 44 4.65 8.84 15.48
N ASN A 45 5.85 8.55 14.98
CA ASN A 45 6.72 7.51 15.56
C ASN A 45 7.24 7.85 16.97
N SER A 46 7.12 9.11 17.40
CA SER A 46 7.51 9.54 18.75
C SER A 46 6.38 9.50 19.79
N LEU A 47 5.12 9.37 19.36
CA LEU A 47 3.96 9.57 20.24
C LEU A 47 3.72 8.43 21.24
N SER A 48 3.87 7.18 20.82
CA SER A 48 3.54 6.01 21.63
C SER A 48 4.25 4.75 21.13
N PRO A 49 4.65 3.83 21.98
CA PRO A 49 5.17 2.52 21.57
C PRO A 49 4.10 1.62 20.92
N LEU A 50 2.84 2.01 20.96
CA LEU A 50 1.73 1.32 20.31
C LEU A 50 1.49 1.84 18.88
N LEU A 51 2.09 2.97 18.53
CA LEU A 51 1.88 3.63 17.25
C LEU A 51 3.17 3.61 16.41
N SER A 52 3.03 3.25 15.14
CA SER A 52 4.07 3.47 14.12
C SER A 52 3.46 4.21 12.95
N PHE A 53 4.28 4.99 12.26
CA PHE A 53 3.91 5.66 11.02
C PHE A 53 4.84 5.22 9.90
N GLU A 54 4.26 4.86 8.76
CA GLU A 54 5.00 4.48 7.56
C GLU A 54 4.71 5.46 6.42
N ILE A 55 5.68 5.60 5.53
CA ILE A 55 5.54 6.45 4.35
C ILE A 55 4.58 5.78 3.37
N GLY A 56 3.65 6.54 2.82
CA GLY A 56 2.75 6.01 1.80
C GLY A 56 2.12 7.09 0.93
N PHE A 57 1.61 6.66 -0.19
CA PHE A 57 0.79 7.45 -1.10
C PHE A 57 -0.39 6.60 -1.57
N HIS A 58 -1.45 7.26 -2.02
CA HIS A 58 -2.70 6.57 -2.31
C HIS A 58 -2.55 5.53 -3.43
N ALA A 59 -2.30 5.98 -4.66
CA ALA A 59 -2.15 5.12 -5.84
C ALA A 59 -1.47 5.89 -6.99
N GLU A 60 -1.03 5.18 -8.04
CA GLU A 60 -0.37 5.78 -9.20
C GLU A 60 -1.26 6.84 -9.87
N TYR A 61 -2.54 6.52 -10.11
CA TYR A 61 -3.47 7.37 -10.85
C TYR A 61 -3.99 8.60 -10.09
N THR A 62 -3.66 8.73 -8.81
CA THR A 62 -4.01 9.87 -7.96
C THR A 62 -2.80 10.68 -7.51
N THR A 63 -1.60 10.29 -7.91
CA THR A 63 -0.36 10.87 -7.40
C THR A 63 0.58 11.19 -8.56
N SER A 64 0.88 12.46 -8.74
CA SER A 64 1.78 12.92 -9.80
C SER A 64 3.21 12.41 -9.60
N LEU A 65 3.97 12.31 -10.71
CA LEU A 65 5.38 11.91 -10.68
C LEU A 65 6.23 12.81 -9.77
N ASP A 66 5.89 14.09 -9.67
CA ASP A 66 6.65 15.02 -8.82
C ASP A 66 6.43 14.71 -7.34
N ILE A 67 5.22 14.35 -6.94
CA ILE A 67 4.93 13.88 -5.57
C ILE A 67 5.62 12.54 -5.32
N MET A 68 5.53 11.57 -6.24
CA MET A 68 6.22 10.27 -6.10
C MET A 68 7.74 10.43 -5.92
N LYS A 69 8.38 11.36 -6.63
CA LYS A 69 9.81 11.67 -6.46
C LYS A 69 10.12 12.27 -5.09
N LYS A 70 9.25 13.14 -4.55
CA LYS A 70 9.39 13.67 -3.19
C LYS A 70 9.27 12.55 -2.15
N ILE A 71 8.31 11.64 -2.32
CA ILE A 71 8.13 10.46 -1.49
C ILE A 71 9.38 9.57 -1.54
N SER A 72 9.91 9.29 -2.72
CA SER A 72 11.17 8.56 -2.89
C SER A 72 12.32 9.24 -2.16
N THR A 73 12.45 10.56 -2.28
CA THR A 73 13.48 11.33 -1.57
C THR A 73 13.34 11.19 -0.04
N ALA A 74 12.13 11.33 0.49
CA ALA A 74 11.87 11.17 1.92
C ALA A 74 12.16 9.74 2.40
N SER A 75 11.76 8.72 1.62
CA SER A 75 12.09 7.32 1.89
C SER A 75 13.59 7.09 2.00
N HIS A 76 14.38 7.65 1.08
CA HIS A 76 15.83 7.55 1.10
C HIS A 76 16.47 8.28 2.29
N ASN A 77 15.98 9.48 2.63
CA ASN A 77 16.47 10.25 3.76
C ASN A 77 16.23 9.53 5.10
N LEU A 78 15.06 8.91 5.23
CA LEU A 78 14.62 8.21 6.45
C LEU A 78 15.03 6.72 6.46
N LYS A 79 15.43 6.16 5.31
CA LYS A 79 15.60 4.73 5.08
C LYS A 79 14.36 3.93 5.48
N ALA A 80 13.20 4.47 5.10
CA ALA A 80 11.89 3.96 5.48
C ALA A 80 11.17 3.32 4.28
N PRO A 81 10.41 2.23 4.51
CA PRO A 81 9.64 1.57 3.46
C PRO A 81 8.48 2.45 2.97
N VAL A 82 7.99 2.14 1.75
CA VAL A 82 6.87 2.85 1.14
C VAL A 82 5.71 1.89 0.87
N PHE A 83 4.49 2.36 1.15
CA PHE A 83 3.25 1.60 0.94
C PHE A 83 2.29 2.33 0.00
N THR A 84 1.53 1.58 -0.82
CA THR A 84 0.58 2.18 -1.78
C THR A 84 -0.43 1.15 -2.27
N HIS A 85 -1.61 1.58 -2.74
CA HIS A 85 -2.48 0.72 -3.54
C HIS A 85 -1.85 0.52 -4.91
N CYS A 86 -1.89 -0.72 -5.41
CA CYS A 86 -1.19 -1.04 -6.65
C CYS A 86 -1.80 -2.26 -7.35
N ALA A 87 -1.96 -2.11 -8.66
CA ALA A 87 -2.47 -3.16 -9.53
C ALA A 87 -3.82 -3.74 -9.06
N GLU A 88 -4.69 -2.88 -8.52
CA GLU A 88 -6.00 -3.27 -8.05
C GLU A 88 -6.92 -3.58 -9.23
N THR A 89 -6.94 -2.71 -10.24
CA THR A 89 -7.83 -2.84 -11.39
C THR A 89 -7.05 -2.88 -12.71
N GLU A 90 -7.63 -3.55 -13.69
CA GLU A 90 -7.08 -3.59 -15.05
C GLU A 90 -6.97 -2.18 -15.67
N ASN A 91 -7.93 -1.30 -15.37
CA ASN A 91 -7.91 0.09 -15.83
C ASN A 91 -6.74 0.90 -15.24
N GLU A 92 -6.40 0.68 -13.98
CA GLU A 92 -5.22 1.29 -13.34
C GLU A 92 -3.94 0.87 -14.06
N VAL A 93 -3.75 -0.43 -14.25
CA VAL A 93 -2.54 -0.98 -14.89
C VAL A 93 -2.41 -0.49 -16.33
N ASN A 94 -3.47 -0.60 -17.13
CA ASN A 94 -3.49 -0.14 -18.51
C ASN A 94 -3.26 1.37 -18.61
N GLY A 95 -3.90 2.16 -17.75
CA GLY A 95 -3.70 3.60 -17.71
C GLY A 95 -2.27 4.00 -17.33
N CYS A 96 -1.62 3.30 -16.42
CA CYS A 96 -0.22 3.52 -16.09
C CYS A 96 0.69 3.19 -17.28
N ILE A 97 0.42 2.09 -17.99
CA ILE A 97 1.18 1.70 -19.19
C ILE A 97 1.02 2.78 -20.30
N GLU A 98 -0.19 3.30 -20.50
CA GLU A 98 -0.43 4.38 -21.46
C GLU A 98 0.33 5.67 -21.11
N ARG A 99 0.37 6.05 -19.81
CA ARG A 99 1.05 7.28 -19.34
C ARG A 99 2.56 7.15 -19.30
N HIS A 100 3.07 5.99 -18.88
CA HIS A 100 4.47 5.81 -18.48
C HIS A 100 5.20 4.70 -19.22
N SER A 101 4.53 3.92 -20.07
CA SER A 101 5.08 2.73 -20.75
C SER A 101 5.62 1.68 -19.75
N LYS A 102 5.03 1.62 -18.57
CA LYS A 102 5.38 0.75 -17.44
C LYS A 102 4.13 0.35 -16.67
N THR A 103 4.16 -0.82 -16.05
CA THR A 103 3.18 -1.16 -15.01
C THR A 103 3.39 -0.28 -13.77
N PRO A 104 2.41 -0.17 -12.85
CA PRO A 104 2.60 0.59 -11.61
C PRO A 104 3.82 0.11 -10.81
N VAL A 105 4.04 -1.20 -10.67
CA VAL A 105 5.19 -1.77 -9.95
C VAL A 105 6.51 -1.40 -10.63
N GLU A 106 6.60 -1.52 -11.96
CA GLU A 106 7.79 -1.11 -12.74
C GLU A 106 8.07 0.40 -12.59
N LEU A 107 7.03 1.22 -12.57
CA LEU A 107 7.16 2.66 -12.37
C LEU A 107 7.73 2.96 -10.98
N PHE A 108 7.14 2.39 -9.94
CA PHE A 108 7.56 2.62 -8.55
C PHE A 108 8.99 2.16 -8.30
N ASP A 109 9.37 0.99 -8.81
CA ASP A 109 10.75 0.51 -8.76
C ASP A 109 11.70 1.47 -9.49
N SER A 110 11.36 1.92 -10.69
CA SER A 110 12.19 2.87 -11.45
C SER A 110 12.37 4.23 -10.78
N LEU A 111 11.49 4.60 -9.85
CA LEU A 111 11.58 5.80 -9.01
C LEU A 111 12.32 5.55 -7.68
N GLY A 112 12.76 4.32 -7.41
CA GLY A 112 13.42 3.94 -6.16
C GLY A 112 12.49 3.88 -4.94
N LEU A 113 11.17 3.80 -5.16
CA LEU A 113 10.19 3.78 -4.07
C LEU A 113 10.26 2.49 -3.24
N PHE A 114 10.79 1.41 -3.80
CA PHE A 114 10.94 0.12 -3.12
C PHE A 114 12.38 -0.17 -2.64
N ASP A 115 13.30 0.80 -2.68
CA ASP A 115 14.71 0.57 -2.31
C ASP A 115 14.90 0.22 -0.82
N TYR A 116 13.93 0.55 0.02
CA TYR A 116 13.89 0.16 1.43
C TYR A 116 12.74 -0.81 1.74
N GLY A 117 12.27 -1.56 0.74
CA GLY A 117 11.10 -2.43 0.87
C GLY A 117 9.80 -1.65 0.91
N GLY A 118 8.79 -2.23 1.56
CA GLY A 118 7.47 -1.63 1.68
C GLY A 118 6.36 -2.61 1.39
N GLY A 119 5.24 -2.11 0.89
CA GLY A 119 4.12 -2.96 0.55
C GLY A 119 3.17 -2.37 -0.47
N ILE A 120 2.52 -3.26 -1.18
CA ILE A 120 1.41 -2.91 -2.07
C ILE A 120 0.11 -3.52 -1.54
N PHE A 121 -0.99 -2.77 -1.68
CA PHE A 121 -2.33 -3.29 -1.40
C PHE A 121 -2.99 -3.75 -2.69
N HIS A 122 -3.85 -4.79 -2.59
CA HIS A 122 -4.58 -5.50 -3.63
C HIS A 122 -3.73 -6.46 -4.46
N GLY A 123 -2.85 -5.99 -5.35
CA GLY A 123 -1.98 -6.85 -6.17
C GLY A 123 -2.73 -7.84 -7.05
N VAL A 124 -3.87 -7.43 -7.65
CA VAL A 124 -4.74 -8.31 -8.45
C VAL A 124 -4.20 -8.54 -9.85
N HIS A 125 -3.74 -7.46 -10.52
CA HIS A 125 -3.32 -7.48 -11.93
C HIS A 125 -1.80 -7.35 -12.08
N LEU A 126 -1.05 -8.23 -11.43
CA LEU A 126 0.41 -8.28 -11.50
C LEU A 126 0.91 -9.12 -12.68
N THR A 127 1.91 -8.62 -13.38
CA THR A 127 2.65 -9.38 -14.40
C THR A 127 3.75 -10.24 -13.76
N ASP A 128 4.33 -11.17 -14.53
CA ASP A 128 5.48 -11.97 -14.06
C ASP A 128 6.66 -11.07 -13.66
N LYS A 129 6.89 -10.01 -14.42
CA LYS A 129 7.94 -9.03 -14.14
C LYS A 129 7.68 -8.23 -12.86
N ASP A 130 6.42 -7.87 -12.59
CA ASP A 130 6.05 -7.22 -11.33
C ASP A 130 6.36 -8.13 -10.14
N ILE A 131 6.05 -9.41 -10.24
CA ILE A 131 6.33 -10.41 -9.20
C ILE A 131 7.84 -10.55 -8.95
N GLU A 132 8.66 -10.54 -10.00
CA GLU A 132 10.12 -10.54 -9.87
C GLU A 132 10.61 -9.31 -9.10
N ILE A 133 10.12 -8.12 -9.43
CA ILE A 133 10.46 -6.87 -8.73
C ILE A 133 10.06 -6.93 -7.26
N LEU A 134 8.81 -7.32 -6.98
CA LEU A 134 8.30 -7.41 -5.60
C LEU A 134 9.13 -8.38 -4.74
N LYS A 135 9.51 -9.53 -5.31
CA LYS A 135 10.41 -10.49 -4.67
C LYS A 135 11.79 -9.88 -4.40
N ASP A 136 12.43 -9.34 -5.43
CA ASP A 136 13.82 -8.85 -5.34
C ASP A 136 13.95 -7.65 -4.38
N LYS A 137 12.92 -6.82 -4.31
CA LYS A 137 12.82 -5.67 -3.38
C LYS A 137 12.22 -6.04 -2.02
N ASN A 138 11.84 -7.30 -1.81
CA ASN A 138 11.16 -7.78 -0.59
C ASN A 138 9.94 -6.94 -0.23
N VAL A 139 9.08 -6.66 -1.21
CA VAL A 139 7.85 -5.88 -1.06
C VAL A 139 6.70 -6.79 -0.67
N LEU A 140 6.00 -6.44 0.41
CA LEU A 140 4.82 -7.16 0.90
C LEU A 140 3.62 -6.92 -0.03
N THR A 141 2.93 -7.97 -0.43
CA THR A 141 1.62 -7.86 -1.09
C THR A 141 0.51 -8.13 -0.09
N VAL A 142 -0.34 -7.14 0.17
CA VAL A 142 -1.51 -7.27 1.05
C VAL A 142 -2.75 -7.41 0.18
N THR A 143 -3.27 -8.62 0.03
CA THR A 143 -4.52 -8.83 -0.73
C THR A 143 -5.75 -8.62 0.14
N ASN A 144 -6.83 -8.11 -0.46
CA ASN A 144 -8.09 -7.76 0.20
C ASN A 144 -9.25 -8.53 -0.47
N PRO A 145 -9.40 -9.85 -0.23
CA PRO A 145 -10.28 -10.73 -1.01
C PRO A 145 -11.72 -10.25 -1.12
N ALA A 146 -12.35 -9.87 0.00
CA ALA A 146 -13.74 -9.43 0.00
C ALA A 146 -13.93 -8.11 -0.77
N ALA A 147 -13.02 -7.15 -0.58
CA ALA A 147 -13.07 -5.87 -1.30
C ALA A 147 -12.82 -6.06 -2.79
N ASN A 148 -11.81 -6.83 -3.17
CA ASN A 148 -11.49 -7.14 -4.56
C ASN A 148 -12.69 -7.76 -5.29
N CYS A 149 -13.39 -8.71 -4.64
CA CYS A 149 -14.60 -9.31 -5.20
C CYS A 149 -15.76 -8.32 -5.27
N LYS A 150 -16.02 -7.57 -4.21
CA LYS A 150 -17.15 -6.62 -4.14
C LYS A 150 -17.01 -5.48 -5.16
N LEU A 151 -15.82 -4.97 -5.33
CA LEU A 151 -15.51 -3.87 -6.27
C LEU A 151 -15.30 -4.36 -7.70
N SER A 152 -15.37 -5.68 -7.93
CA SER A 152 -15.09 -6.31 -9.22
C SER A 152 -13.67 -6.06 -9.73
N SER A 153 -12.72 -5.87 -8.82
CA SER A 153 -11.30 -5.72 -9.15
C SER A 153 -10.70 -7.02 -9.68
N GLY A 154 -11.16 -8.17 -9.18
CA GLY A 154 -10.72 -9.51 -9.56
C GLY A 154 -10.27 -10.33 -8.36
N VAL A 155 -9.44 -11.33 -8.61
CA VAL A 155 -8.85 -12.24 -7.61
C VAL A 155 -7.34 -12.21 -7.75
N ALA A 156 -6.62 -11.88 -6.68
CA ALA A 156 -5.16 -11.92 -6.68
C ALA A 156 -4.66 -13.37 -6.73
N ASP A 157 -3.68 -13.66 -7.58
CA ASP A 157 -3.05 -14.97 -7.66
C ASP A 157 -2.06 -15.19 -6.51
N VAL A 158 -2.61 -15.47 -5.33
CA VAL A 158 -1.84 -15.70 -4.10
C VAL A 158 -0.92 -16.91 -4.22
N CYS A 159 -1.35 -17.96 -4.92
CA CYS A 159 -0.53 -19.15 -5.15
C CYS A 159 0.75 -18.77 -5.89
N LYS A 160 0.64 -18.02 -6.96
CA LYS A 160 1.77 -17.55 -7.75
C LYS A 160 2.71 -16.65 -6.97
N LEU A 161 2.18 -15.74 -6.14
CA LEU A 161 2.98 -14.90 -5.25
C LEU A 161 3.81 -15.76 -4.28
N LEU A 162 3.19 -16.71 -3.61
CA LEU A 162 3.85 -17.59 -2.64
C LEU A 162 4.89 -18.50 -3.31
N GLU A 163 4.59 -19.08 -4.48
CA GLU A 163 5.52 -19.90 -5.26
C GLU A 163 6.76 -19.12 -5.68
N ASN A 164 6.64 -17.83 -5.89
CA ASN A 164 7.75 -16.92 -6.19
C ASN A 164 8.42 -16.31 -4.96
N ASN A 165 8.03 -16.72 -3.74
CA ASN A 165 8.55 -16.21 -2.47
C ASN A 165 8.31 -14.69 -2.26
N VAL A 166 7.25 -14.13 -2.82
CA VAL A 166 6.77 -12.80 -2.47
C VAL A 166 6.04 -12.89 -1.13
N PRO A 167 6.36 -12.06 -0.13
CA PRO A 167 5.63 -12.06 1.13
C PRO A 167 4.19 -11.60 0.92
N VAL A 168 3.23 -12.33 1.50
CA VAL A 168 1.79 -12.05 1.36
C VAL A 168 1.16 -11.85 2.74
N ALA A 169 0.28 -10.87 2.83
CA ALA A 169 -0.60 -10.65 3.98
C ALA A 169 -2.05 -10.44 3.51
N LEU A 170 -2.97 -10.46 4.47
CA LEU A 170 -4.39 -10.21 4.24
C LEU A 170 -4.81 -8.88 4.86
N GLY A 171 -5.67 -8.16 4.17
CA GLY A 171 -6.34 -6.97 4.67
C GLY A 171 -7.85 -7.05 4.40
N THR A 172 -8.61 -6.23 5.10
CA THR A 172 -10.06 -6.12 4.91
C THR A 172 -10.43 -5.02 3.92
N ASP A 173 -9.51 -4.11 3.62
CA ASP A 173 -9.85 -2.82 3.04
C ASP A 173 -10.82 -2.02 3.94
N GLY A 174 -11.24 -0.84 3.51
CA GLY A 174 -12.16 0.00 4.25
C GLY A 174 -13.63 -0.45 4.15
N PRO A 175 -14.53 0.10 5.00
CA PRO A 175 -15.94 -0.29 5.05
C PRO A 175 -16.70 0.02 3.76
N GLY A 176 -16.19 0.88 2.89
CA GLY A 176 -16.75 1.12 1.56
C GLY A 176 -16.56 -0.07 0.62
N GLY A 177 -15.38 -0.69 0.64
CA GLY A 177 -15.03 -1.88 -0.13
C GLY A 177 -15.44 -3.20 0.51
N ASN A 178 -15.68 -3.21 1.83
CA ASN A 178 -15.99 -4.43 2.57
C ASN A 178 -17.12 -4.20 3.59
N ASN A 179 -18.12 -5.08 3.62
CA ASN A 179 -19.27 -4.96 4.52
C ASN A 179 -18.98 -5.43 5.95
N ALA A 180 -17.93 -6.23 6.14
CA ALA A 180 -17.53 -6.75 7.44
C ALA A 180 -15.99 -6.75 7.53
N LEU A 181 -15.44 -5.93 8.41
CA LEU A 181 -13.99 -5.88 8.64
C LEU A 181 -13.57 -7.06 9.52
N ASP A 182 -13.68 -8.28 8.95
CA ASP A 182 -13.47 -9.55 9.64
C ASP A 182 -12.34 -10.34 8.97
N MET A 183 -11.19 -10.41 9.63
CA MET A 183 -10.01 -11.11 9.13
C MET A 183 -10.23 -12.62 8.96
N PHE A 184 -11.08 -13.28 9.78
CA PHE A 184 -11.39 -14.70 9.58
C PHE A 184 -12.16 -14.93 8.27
N ARG A 185 -13.01 -13.99 7.90
CA ARG A 185 -13.68 -14.02 6.60
C ARG A 185 -12.69 -13.86 5.45
N GLU A 186 -11.74 -12.95 5.55
CA GLU A 186 -10.68 -12.79 4.54
C GLU A 186 -9.83 -14.05 4.42
N MET A 187 -9.46 -14.67 5.56
CA MET A 187 -8.74 -15.95 5.57
C MET A 187 -9.52 -17.07 4.88
N TYR A 188 -10.84 -17.14 5.10
CA TYR A 188 -11.69 -18.10 4.41
C TYR A 188 -11.74 -17.83 2.89
N LEU A 189 -11.97 -16.57 2.50
CA LEU A 189 -12.09 -16.20 1.10
C LEU A 189 -10.81 -16.49 0.30
N VAL A 190 -9.65 -16.13 0.83
CA VAL A 190 -8.37 -16.35 0.14
C VAL A 190 -8.05 -17.85 -0.10
N THR A 191 -8.63 -18.73 0.70
CA THR A 191 -8.46 -20.19 0.52
C THR A 191 -9.55 -20.81 -0.37
N ALA A 192 -10.63 -20.09 -0.64
CA ALA A 192 -11.76 -20.56 -1.43
C ALA A 192 -11.76 -20.04 -2.89
N LEU A 193 -11.02 -18.96 -3.13
CA LEU A 193 -10.88 -18.32 -4.44
C LEU A 193 -9.63 -18.80 -5.17
#